data_3eee86966f4e3c49c845b89cb1c0127a
#
_entry.id   3eee86966f4e3c49c845b89cb1c0127a
#
_cell.length_a   1.000
_cell.length_b   1.000
_cell.length_c   1.000
_cell.angle_alpha   90.00
_cell.angle_beta   90.00
_cell.angle_gamma   90.00
#
_symmetry.space_group_name_H-M   'P 1'
#
loop_
_entity.id
_entity.type
_entity.pdbx_description
1 polymer ?
#
loop_
_entity_poly.entity_id
_entity_poly.type
_entity_poly.pdbx_seq_one_letter_code
_entity_poly.pdbx_strand_id
1 'polypeptide(L)'
;MKLAIANAVRARYINQIMEFLAAQGEDIALVTSNSCNLPIVEDGEEGVLEIVVKVVKKPYDECMQEREDYQMKLQEQAERKAEREREAAAKKAKAEAKAAAKAKEKAE
;
A
#
# COMPACT_ATOMS: atom_id res chain seq x y z
N MET A 1 24.98 0.09 12.13
CA MET A 1 25.26 1.46 11.63
C MET A 1 25.58 2.36 12.81
N LYS A 2 26.58 3.19 12.69
CA LYS A 2 26.95 4.14 13.74
C LYS A 2 25.86 5.18 13.92
N LEU A 3 25.62 5.62 15.16
CA LEU A 3 24.56 6.56 15.52
C LEU A 3 24.62 7.87 14.71
N ALA A 4 25.82 8.43 14.54
CA ALA A 4 25.99 9.67 13.78
C ALA A 4 25.58 9.50 12.30
N ILE A 5 25.90 8.36 11.69
CA ILE A 5 25.52 8.03 10.31
C ILE A 5 24.00 7.84 10.23
N ALA A 6 23.42 7.10 11.17
CA ALA A 6 21.99 6.86 11.23
C ALA A 6 21.20 8.17 11.36
N ASN A 7 21.65 9.08 12.22
CA ASN A 7 21.03 10.40 12.40
C ASN A 7 21.10 11.25 11.13
N ALA A 8 22.23 11.24 10.43
CA ALA A 8 22.41 11.98 9.17
C ALA A 8 21.51 11.43 8.05
N VAL A 9 21.43 10.12 7.93
CA VAL A 9 20.56 9.45 6.96
C VAL A 9 19.09 9.76 7.23
N ARG A 10 18.67 9.65 8.48
CA ARG A 10 17.30 9.95 8.90
C ARG A 10 16.91 11.38 8.58
N ALA A 11 17.76 12.35 8.94
CA ALA A 11 17.51 13.76 8.66
C ALA A 11 17.39 14.05 7.16
N ARG A 12 18.26 13.43 6.35
CA ARG A 12 18.21 13.58 4.90
C ARG A 12 16.89 13.06 4.30
N TYR A 13 16.47 11.87 4.69
CA TYR A 13 15.24 11.26 4.14
C TYR A 13 13.97 11.97 4.61
N ILE A 14 13.90 12.38 5.87
CA ILE A 14 12.72 13.13 6.35
C ILE A 14 12.59 14.47 5.62
N ASN A 15 13.70 15.16 5.35
CA ASN A 15 13.69 16.39 4.58
C ASN A 15 13.23 16.16 3.14
N GLN A 16 13.67 15.08 2.48
CA GLN A 16 13.24 14.73 1.14
C GLN A 16 11.73 14.43 1.09
N ILE A 17 11.21 13.71 2.06
CA ILE A 17 9.79 13.40 2.16
C ILE A 17 8.98 14.70 2.35
N MET A 18 9.43 15.57 3.23
CA MET A 18 8.77 16.85 3.50
C MET A 18 8.78 17.75 2.26
N GLU A 19 9.89 17.86 1.58
CA GLU A 19 10.01 18.65 0.34
C GLU A 19 9.07 18.12 -0.75
N PHE A 20 9.02 16.80 -0.91
CA PHE A 20 8.15 16.17 -1.90
C PHE A 20 6.68 16.47 -1.61
N LEU A 21 6.23 16.26 -0.38
CA LEU A 21 4.83 16.49 0.00
C LEU A 21 4.46 17.97 -0.02
N ALA A 22 5.36 18.85 0.39
CA ALA A 22 5.14 20.30 0.31
C ALA A 22 4.99 20.76 -1.15
N ALA A 23 5.75 20.19 -2.07
CA ALA A 23 5.63 20.44 -3.51
C ALA A 23 4.28 19.98 -4.07
N GLN A 24 3.63 19.00 -3.45
CA GLN A 24 2.28 18.55 -3.80
C GLN A 24 1.17 19.43 -3.19
N GLY A 25 1.53 20.47 -2.45
CA GLY A 25 0.57 21.35 -1.79
C GLY A 25 0.11 20.89 -0.42
N GLU A 26 0.75 19.86 0.14
CA GLU A 26 0.42 19.36 1.47
C GLU A 26 0.99 20.24 2.58
N ASP A 27 0.22 20.42 3.66
CA ASP A 27 0.65 21.18 4.84
C ASP A 27 1.41 20.29 5.81
N ILE A 28 2.64 19.92 5.43
CA ILE A 28 3.48 19.03 6.21
C ILE A 28 4.42 19.81 7.13
N ALA A 29 4.55 19.36 8.38
CA ALA A 29 5.41 19.98 9.37
C ALA A 29 6.09 18.93 10.25
N LEU A 30 7.28 19.24 10.75
CA LEU A 30 7.98 18.42 11.73
C LEU A 30 7.24 18.45 13.08
N VAL A 31 7.10 17.29 13.70
CA VAL A 31 6.57 17.12 15.05
C VAL A 31 7.68 16.77 16.03
N THR A 32 8.63 15.93 15.59
CA THR A 32 9.83 15.56 16.31
C THR A 32 11.01 15.56 15.34
N SER A 33 12.22 15.29 15.82
CA SER A 33 13.41 15.20 14.95
C SER A 33 13.33 14.12 13.88
N ASN A 34 12.46 13.12 14.04
CA ASN A 34 12.33 11.99 13.12
C ASN A 34 10.90 11.74 12.66
N SER A 35 9.97 12.62 12.96
CA SER A 35 8.58 12.49 12.52
C SER A 35 8.01 13.81 12.03
N CYS A 36 7.11 13.70 11.07
CA CYS A 36 6.34 14.81 10.55
C CYS A 36 4.88 14.39 10.42
N ASN A 37 3.98 15.37 10.39
CA ASN A 37 2.58 15.08 10.16
C ASN A 37 1.96 16.07 9.19
N LEU A 38 0.79 15.71 8.68
CA LEU A 38 -0.02 16.57 7.82
C LEU A 38 -1.50 16.35 8.14
N PRO A 39 -2.29 17.43 8.12
CA PRO A 39 -3.74 17.30 8.27
C PRO A 39 -4.35 16.70 7.00
N ILE A 40 -5.30 15.82 7.17
CA ILE A 40 -6.06 15.21 6.08
C ILE A 40 -7.56 15.38 6.34
N VAL A 41 -8.31 15.58 5.27
CA VAL A 41 -9.77 15.61 5.29
C VAL A 41 -10.27 14.73 4.16
N GLU A 42 -10.99 13.66 4.52
CA GLU A 42 -11.58 12.73 3.57
C GLU A 42 -13.03 12.47 3.95
N ASP A 43 -13.94 12.60 2.99
CA ASP A 43 -15.37 12.36 3.18
C ASP A 43 -15.99 13.15 4.36
N GLY A 44 -15.49 14.38 4.60
CA GLY A 44 -15.93 15.23 5.70
C GLY A 44 -15.34 14.91 7.06
N GLU A 45 -14.48 13.89 7.14
CA GLU A 45 -13.78 13.52 8.38
C GLU A 45 -12.38 14.14 8.40
N GLU A 46 -12.02 14.72 9.54
CA GLU A 46 -10.71 15.32 9.78
C GLU A 46 -9.80 14.32 10.51
N GLY A 47 -8.56 14.24 10.07
CA GLY A 47 -7.55 13.40 10.68
C GLY A 47 -6.15 13.96 10.50
N VAL A 48 -5.18 13.29 11.08
CA VAL A 48 -3.76 13.64 10.94
C VAL A 48 -2.98 12.41 10.53
N LEU A 49 -2.26 12.50 9.43
CA LEU A 49 -1.35 11.44 8.99
C LEU A 49 0.04 11.72 9.56
N GLU A 50 0.59 10.74 10.27
CA GLU A 50 1.95 10.84 10.81
C GLU A 50 2.91 9.94 10.04
N ILE A 51 4.09 10.48 9.71
CA ILE A 51 5.17 9.76 9.05
C ILE A 51 6.38 9.77 9.97
N VAL A 52 6.84 8.58 10.34
CA VAL A 52 8.02 8.39 11.19
C VAL A 52 9.16 7.82 10.36
N VAL A 53 10.31 8.47 10.41
CA VAL A 53 11.53 8.04 9.73
C VAL A 53 12.53 7.55 10.77
N LYS A 54 12.89 6.28 10.71
CA LYS A 54 13.84 5.68 11.62
C LYS A 54 14.74 4.68 10.91
N VAL A 55 15.97 4.55 11.40
CA VAL A 55 16.87 3.49 10.97
C VAL A 55 16.61 2.28 11.88
N VAL A 56 16.29 1.15 11.27
CA VAL A 56 15.96 -0.07 12.00
C VAL A 56 17.21 -0.64 12.67
N LYS A 57 17.10 -1.05 13.93
CA LYS A 57 18.23 -1.59 14.72
C LYS A 57 18.52 -3.07 14.46
N LYS A 58 17.64 -3.79 13.76
CA LYS A 58 17.83 -5.20 13.42
C LYS A 58 19.00 -5.39 12.43
N PRO A 59 19.64 -6.57 12.42
CA PRO A 59 20.66 -6.86 11.41
C PRO A 59 20.16 -6.71 9.98
N TYR A 60 21.03 -6.27 9.10
CA TYR A 60 20.71 -6.01 7.70
C TYR A 60 20.08 -7.23 7.00
N ASP A 61 20.68 -8.42 7.17
CA ASP A 61 20.21 -9.64 6.53
C ASP A 61 18.79 -10.04 6.99
N GLU A 62 18.50 -9.85 8.29
CA GLU A 62 17.18 -10.12 8.85
C GLU A 62 16.13 -9.17 8.25
N CYS A 63 16.44 -7.89 8.13
CA CYS A 63 15.54 -6.91 7.52
C CYS A 63 15.27 -7.21 6.05
N MET A 64 16.30 -7.63 5.30
CA MET A 64 16.14 -7.99 3.90
C MET A 64 15.30 -9.27 3.74
N GLN A 65 15.45 -10.23 4.64
CA GLN A 65 14.64 -11.45 4.62
C GLN A 65 13.17 -11.16 4.94
N GLU A 66 12.89 -10.35 5.94
CA GLU A 66 11.52 -9.92 6.29
C GLU A 66 10.86 -9.19 5.12
N ARG A 67 11.61 -8.32 4.44
CA ARG A 67 11.13 -7.60 3.27
C ARG A 67 10.77 -8.55 2.13
N GLU A 68 11.63 -9.51 1.84
CA GLU A 68 11.40 -10.52 0.80
C GLU A 68 10.19 -11.39 1.12
N ASP A 69 10.06 -11.86 2.35
CA ASP A 69 8.92 -12.65 2.82
C ASP A 69 7.61 -11.90 2.66
N TYR A 70 7.60 -10.62 2.98
CA TYR A 70 6.40 -9.79 2.82
C TYR A 70 6.03 -9.59 1.36
N GLN A 71 7.00 -9.34 0.48
CA GLN A 71 6.77 -9.21 -0.95
C GLN A 71 6.21 -10.50 -1.55
N MET A 72 6.71 -11.65 -1.11
CA MET A 72 6.18 -12.96 -1.52
C MET A 72 4.73 -13.16 -1.07
N LYS A 73 4.38 -12.76 0.15
CA LYS A 73 3.01 -12.81 0.65
C LYS A 73 2.07 -11.93 -0.18
N LEU A 74 2.50 -10.72 -0.53
CA LEU A 74 1.72 -9.81 -1.37
C LEU A 74 1.49 -10.41 -2.75
N GLN A 75 2.50 -11.04 -3.33
CA GLN A 75 2.41 -11.71 -4.62
C GLN A 75 1.42 -12.88 -4.57
N GLU A 76 1.50 -13.73 -3.55
CA GLU A 76 0.56 -14.83 -3.33
C GLU A 76 -0.88 -14.34 -3.17
N GLN A 77 -1.08 -13.26 -2.41
CA GLN A 77 -2.42 -12.66 -2.23
C GLN A 77 -2.96 -12.12 -3.54
N ALA A 78 -2.14 -11.47 -4.35
CA ALA A 78 -2.52 -10.96 -5.66
C ALA A 78 -2.91 -12.09 -6.62
N GLU A 79 -2.15 -13.19 -6.62
CA GLU A 79 -2.45 -14.38 -7.41
C GLU A 79 -3.76 -15.04 -7.00
N ARG A 80 -4.00 -15.21 -5.70
CA ARG A 80 -5.24 -15.75 -5.16
C ARG A 80 -6.45 -14.87 -5.51
N LYS A 81 -6.29 -13.57 -5.42
CA LYS A 81 -7.34 -12.62 -5.78
C LYS A 81 -7.66 -12.69 -7.27
N ALA A 82 -6.64 -12.72 -8.13
CA ALA A 82 -6.80 -12.87 -9.58
C ALA A 82 -7.47 -14.18 -9.94
N GLU A 83 -7.14 -15.28 -9.26
CA GLU A 83 -7.76 -16.59 -9.45
C GLU A 83 -9.24 -16.58 -9.05
N ARG A 84 -9.57 -15.99 -7.90
CA ARG A 84 -10.97 -15.83 -7.45
C ARG A 84 -11.79 -15.00 -8.44
N GLU A 85 -11.23 -13.93 -8.96
CA GLU A 85 -11.89 -13.10 -9.97
C GLU A 85 -12.13 -13.85 -11.26
N ARG A 86 -11.16 -14.68 -11.71
CA ARG A 86 -11.31 -15.54 -12.88
C ARG A 86 -12.39 -16.61 -12.68
N GLU A 87 -12.43 -17.24 -11.51
CA GLU A 87 -13.47 -18.22 -11.17
C GLU A 87 -14.85 -17.59 -11.12
N ALA A 88 -14.97 -16.41 -10.51
CA ALA A 88 -16.23 -15.68 -10.46
C ALA A 88 -16.70 -15.26 -11.85
N ALA A 89 -15.80 -14.80 -12.72
CA ALA A 89 -16.11 -14.47 -14.10
C ALA A 89 -16.54 -15.70 -14.91
N ALA A 90 -15.87 -16.84 -14.70
CA ALA A 90 -16.22 -18.10 -15.36
C ALA A 90 -17.60 -18.59 -14.94
N LYS A 91 -17.94 -18.53 -13.65
CA LYS A 91 -19.27 -18.89 -13.14
C LYS A 91 -20.35 -17.97 -13.70
N LYS A 92 -20.09 -16.68 -13.77
CA LYS A 92 -21.02 -15.69 -14.34
C LYS A 92 -21.27 -15.96 -15.82
N ALA A 93 -20.22 -16.22 -16.59
CA ALA A 93 -20.32 -16.54 -18.01
C ALA A 93 -21.14 -17.83 -18.24
N LYS A 94 -20.94 -18.87 -17.43
CA LYS A 94 -21.74 -20.10 -17.49
C LYS A 94 -23.21 -19.85 -17.17
N ALA A 95 -23.51 -19.04 -16.16
CA ALA A 95 -24.87 -18.70 -15.79
C ALA A 95 -25.59 -17.93 -16.91
N GLU A 96 -24.89 -16.97 -17.53
CA GLU A 96 -25.41 -16.21 -18.68
C GLU A 96 -25.66 -17.11 -19.90
N ALA A 97 -24.75 -18.02 -20.19
CA ALA A 97 -24.90 -18.99 -21.29
C ALA A 97 -26.11 -19.91 -21.08
N LYS A 98 -26.33 -20.40 -19.86
CA LYS A 98 -27.51 -21.22 -19.51
C LYS A 98 -28.81 -20.43 -19.65
N ALA A 99 -28.83 -19.18 -19.18
CA ALA A 99 -29.99 -18.29 -19.29
C ALA A 99 -30.35 -18.01 -20.77
N ALA A 100 -29.33 -17.75 -21.59
CA ALA A 100 -29.53 -17.53 -23.04
C ALA A 100 -30.05 -18.80 -23.75
N ALA A 101 -29.53 -19.99 -23.39
CA ALA A 101 -30.00 -21.26 -23.93
C ALA A 101 -31.46 -21.55 -23.56
N LYS A 102 -31.85 -21.28 -22.31
CA LYS A 102 -33.25 -21.45 -21.87
C LYS A 102 -34.19 -20.45 -22.55
N ALA A 103 -33.76 -19.23 -22.78
CA ALA A 103 -34.55 -18.23 -23.51
C ALA A 103 -34.79 -18.64 -24.96
N LYS A 104 -33.81 -19.24 -25.65
CA LYS A 104 -33.96 -19.79 -26.99
C LYS A 104 -34.93 -20.96 -27.05
N GLU A 105 -34.87 -21.89 -26.10
CA GLU A 105 -35.79 -23.00 -25.99
C GLU A 105 -37.24 -22.56 -25.81
N LYS A 106 -37.49 -21.53 -25.02
CA LYS A 106 -38.83 -20.96 -24.78
C LYS A 106 -39.37 -20.18 -25.99
N ALA A 107 -38.52 -19.68 -26.88
CA ALA A 107 -38.91 -18.94 -28.07
C ALA A 107 -39.28 -19.84 -29.22
N GLU A 108 -38.89 -21.10 -29.23
CA GLU A 108 -39.27 -22.12 -30.18
C GLU A 108 -40.60 -22.81 -29.77
#